data_61cf84dd1b01883f359d19d7ae2aa614
#
_entry.id   61cf84dd1b01883f359d19d7ae2aa614
#
_cell.length_a   1.000
_cell.length_b   1.000
_cell.length_c   1.000
_cell.angle_alpha   90.00
_cell.angle_beta   90.00
_cell.angle_gamma   90.00
#
_symmetry.space_group_name_H-M   'P 1'
#
loop_
_entity.id
_entity.type
_entity.pdbx_description
1 polymer ?
#
loop_
_entity_poly.entity_id
_entity_poly.type
_entity_poly.pdbx_seq_one_letter_code
_entity_poly.pdbx_strand_id
1 'polypeptide(L)'
;HDRSALWAEIQRCGVKTFGEPQADNFRWPLNRSEAKARLDEFITHVLPQFGNWQDAMHTEEPFLFHSLISFALNTKMLNPREVVAAAQQAWRLGHAPLPAVEGFIRQILGWREYVRGIYWSQMPGYRELNALDQHAPLPDWFWTGKTQMRCLAHAVGQSLTEAYAHHI
;
A
#
# COMPACT_ATOMS: atom_id res chain seq x y z
N HIS A 1 19.76 -4.12 6.18
CA HIS A 1 19.46 -5.49 6.61
C HIS A 1 19.64 -6.47 5.46
N ASP A 2 20.16 -7.66 5.77
CA ASP A 2 20.29 -8.75 4.81
C ASP A 2 18.91 -9.38 4.58
N ARG A 3 18.31 -9.08 3.43
CA ARG A 3 16.98 -9.57 3.05
C ARG A 3 16.98 -11.06 2.76
N SER A 4 18.08 -11.57 2.23
CA SER A 4 18.22 -13.00 1.89
C SER A 4 18.29 -13.85 3.16
N ALA A 5 19.02 -13.41 4.18
CA ALA A 5 19.06 -14.09 5.48
C ALA A 5 17.68 -14.08 6.17
N LEU A 6 16.96 -12.96 6.14
CA LEU A 6 15.60 -12.88 6.68
C LEU A 6 14.63 -13.79 5.93
N TRP A 7 14.74 -13.84 4.60
CA TRP A 7 13.88 -14.71 3.79
C TRP A 7 14.14 -16.20 4.10
N ALA A 8 15.40 -16.60 4.21
CA ALA A 8 15.77 -17.96 4.60
C ALA A 8 15.20 -18.33 5.99
N GLU A 9 15.16 -17.39 6.92
CA GLU A 9 14.54 -17.61 8.23
C GLU A 9 13.02 -17.79 8.15
N ILE A 10 12.32 -16.98 7.37
CA ILE A 10 10.87 -17.10 7.13
C ILE A 10 10.55 -18.48 6.54
N GLN A 11 11.32 -18.94 5.55
CA GLN A 11 11.16 -20.26 4.95
C GLN A 11 11.38 -21.39 5.98
N ARG A 12 12.43 -21.28 6.80
CA ARG A 12 12.73 -22.25 7.87
C ARG A 12 11.62 -22.33 8.91
N CYS A 13 10.94 -21.21 9.20
CA CYS A 13 9.79 -21.19 10.11
C CYS A 13 8.51 -21.77 9.50
N GLY A 14 8.52 -22.19 8.24
CA GLY A 14 7.35 -22.78 7.58
C GLY A 14 6.17 -21.82 7.39
N VAL A 15 6.42 -20.52 7.36
CA VAL A 15 5.39 -19.50 7.09
C VAL A 15 4.88 -19.68 5.67
N LYS A 16 3.55 -19.87 5.54
CA LYS A 16 2.91 -19.97 4.23
C LYS A 16 2.91 -18.61 3.54
N THR A 17 3.39 -18.59 2.32
CA THR A 17 3.42 -17.40 1.45
C THR A 17 2.71 -17.72 0.14
N PHE A 18 2.32 -16.67 -0.59
CA PHE A 18 1.82 -16.79 -1.97
C PHE A 18 2.56 -15.78 -2.85
N GLY A 19 2.46 -15.94 -4.17
CA GLY A 19 3.27 -15.19 -5.13
C GLY A 19 4.70 -15.74 -5.22
N GLU A 20 5.59 -14.98 -5.81
CA GLU A 20 6.99 -15.34 -6.08
C GLU A 20 7.94 -14.38 -5.34
N PRO A 21 8.02 -14.43 -4.02
CA PRO A 21 8.85 -13.51 -3.26
C PRO A 21 10.33 -13.71 -3.57
N GLN A 22 11.00 -12.63 -3.95
CA GLN A 22 12.43 -12.59 -4.26
C GLN A 22 13.11 -11.62 -3.29
N ALA A 23 13.99 -12.16 -2.44
CA ALA A 23 14.67 -11.37 -1.40
C ALA A 23 15.48 -10.21 -1.99
N ASP A 24 16.17 -10.45 -3.12
CA ASP A 24 17.05 -9.47 -3.76
C ASP A 24 16.28 -8.28 -4.38
N ASN A 25 15.03 -8.52 -4.78
CA ASN A 25 14.14 -7.49 -5.34
C ASN A 25 13.16 -6.90 -4.33
N PHE A 26 13.23 -7.30 -3.07
CA PHE A 26 12.33 -6.81 -2.05
C PHE A 26 12.62 -5.34 -1.72
N ARG A 27 11.76 -4.45 -2.18
CA ARG A 27 11.93 -2.99 -2.08
C ARG A 27 11.22 -2.32 -0.91
N TRP A 28 10.42 -3.08 -0.17
CA TRP A 28 9.68 -2.54 0.96
C TRP A 28 10.57 -2.36 2.20
N PRO A 29 10.30 -1.34 3.03
CA PRO A 29 11.10 -1.09 4.22
C PRO A 29 10.98 -2.24 5.22
N LEU A 30 12.10 -2.64 5.82
CA LEU A 30 12.16 -3.65 6.88
C LEU A 30 12.24 -3.05 8.28
N ASN A 31 12.49 -1.74 8.38
CA ASN A 31 12.62 -1.04 9.64
C ASN A 31 12.21 0.43 9.51
N ARG A 32 12.12 1.10 10.67
CA ARG A 32 11.71 2.50 10.75
C ARG A 32 12.64 3.46 9.98
N SER A 33 13.94 3.22 9.97
CA SER A 33 14.89 4.08 9.24
C SER A 33 14.64 4.04 7.74
N GLU A 34 14.46 2.84 7.19
CA GLU A 34 14.12 2.66 5.77
C GLU A 34 12.73 3.25 5.45
N ALA A 35 11.76 3.10 6.37
CA ALA A 35 10.44 3.69 6.20
C ALA A 35 10.47 5.22 6.18
N LYS A 36 11.30 5.84 7.02
CA LYS A 36 11.53 7.30 6.99
C LYS A 36 12.20 7.75 5.70
N ALA A 37 13.21 7.04 5.24
CA ALA A 37 13.86 7.36 3.97
C ALA A 37 12.85 7.30 2.79
N ARG A 38 11.95 6.32 2.80
CA ARG A 38 10.85 6.24 1.80
C ARG A 38 9.88 7.42 1.91
N LEU A 39 9.55 7.85 3.12
CA LEU A 39 8.72 9.04 3.33
C LEU A 39 9.42 10.30 2.81
N ASP A 40 10.69 10.48 3.12
CA ASP A 40 11.47 11.64 2.67
C ASP A 40 11.59 11.68 1.14
N GLU A 41 11.80 10.53 0.50
CA GLU A 41 11.80 10.39 -0.95
C GLU A 41 10.45 10.80 -1.56
N PHE A 42 9.35 10.31 -1.00
CA PHE A 42 8.01 10.67 -1.45
C PHE A 42 7.76 12.18 -1.30
N ILE A 43 8.05 12.76 -0.13
CA ILE A 43 7.82 14.19 0.15
C ILE A 43 8.62 15.07 -0.80
N THR A 44 9.86 14.68 -1.11
CA THR A 44 10.78 15.50 -1.90
C THR A 44 10.51 15.40 -3.41
N HIS A 45 10.28 14.20 -3.91
CA HIS A 45 10.28 13.93 -5.34
C HIS A 45 8.90 13.64 -5.94
N VAL A 46 7.97 13.08 -5.15
CA VAL A 46 6.68 12.61 -5.67
C VAL A 46 5.52 13.51 -5.27
N LEU A 47 5.47 13.95 -4.02
CA LEU A 47 4.41 14.79 -3.50
C LEU A 47 4.14 16.05 -4.34
N PRO A 48 5.15 16.76 -4.89
CA PRO A 48 4.90 17.94 -5.72
C PRO A 48 4.00 17.68 -6.93
N GLN A 49 4.02 16.46 -7.48
CA GLN A 49 3.22 16.04 -8.63
C GLN A 49 1.99 15.21 -8.24
N PHE A 50 1.87 14.81 -6.99
CA PHE A 50 0.84 13.89 -6.50
C PHE A 50 -0.56 14.35 -6.84
N GLY A 51 -0.89 15.63 -6.64
CA GLY A 51 -2.23 16.17 -6.88
C GLY A 51 -2.72 16.00 -8.33
N ASN A 52 -1.81 16.03 -9.29
CA ASN A 52 -2.15 15.88 -10.71
C ASN A 52 -2.28 14.40 -11.13
N TRP A 53 -1.58 13.48 -10.44
CA TRP A 53 -1.39 12.10 -10.90
C TRP A 53 -1.76 11.04 -9.87
N GLN A 54 -2.42 11.43 -8.76
CA GLN A 54 -2.75 10.49 -7.68
C GLN A 54 -3.60 9.29 -8.13
N ASP A 55 -4.45 9.49 -9.15
CA ASP A 55 -5.37 8.47 -9.69
C ASP A 55 -4.92 7.98 -11.08
N ALA A 56 -3.71 8.32 -11.50
CA ALA A 56 -3.18 7.86 -12.78
C ALA A 56 -2.88 6.36 -12.75
N MET A 57 -3.15 5.69 -13.86
CA MET A 57 -2.82 4.29 -14.10
C MET A 57 -2.01 4.14 -15.37
N HIS A 58 -1.04 3.24 -15.37
CA HIS A 58 -0.27 2.87 -16.55
C HIS A 58 0.03 1.37 -16.53
N THR A 59 -0.11 0.71 -17.66
CA THR A 59 0.02 -0.75 -17.74
C THR A 59 1.40 -1.26 -17.33
N GLU A 60 2.46 -0.51 -17.66
CA GLU A 60 3.84 -0.92 -17.44
C GLU A 60 4.49 -0.25 -16.23
N GLU A 61 3.80 0.72 -15.59
CA GLU A 61 4.32 1.52 -14.49
C GLU A 61 3.44 1.35 -13.24
N PRO A 62 3.69 0.32 -12.42
CA PRO A 62 2.81 -0.03 -11.32
C PRO A 62 2.78 0.99 -10.17
N PHE A 63 3.82 1.81 -10.02
CA PHE A 63 3.97 2.66 -8.84
C PHE A 63 3.66 4.13 -9.10
N LEU A 64 3.92 4.64 -10.30
CA LEU A 64 3.69 6.04 -10.70
C LEU A 64 4.03 7.05 -9.58
N PHE A 65 3.07 7.91 -9.24
CA PHE A 65 3.22 8.94 -8.22
C PHE A 65 2.67 8.52 -6.85
N HIS A 66 2.55 7.21 -6.59
CA HIS A 66 2.06 6.72 -5.31
C HIS A 66 3.11 6.85 -4.20
N SER A 67 2.63 7.06 -2.96
CA SER A 67 3.52 7.27 -1.82
C SER A 67 4.28 6.02 -1.37
N LEU A 68 3.74 4.84 -1.64
CA LEU A 68 4.31 3.53 -1.29
C LEU A 68 4.63 3.36 0.22
N ILE A 69 3.94 4.10 1.09
CA ILE A 69 4.15 4.07 2.55
C ILE A 69 3.05 3.34 3.32
N SER A 70 2.01 2.81 2.64
CA SER A 70 0.89 2.13 3.31
C SER A 70 1.36 0.94 4.15
N PHE A 71 2.32 0.15 3.64
CA PHE A 71 2.94 -0.94 4.38
C PHE A 71 3.57 -0.44 5.69
N ALA A 72 4.36 0.63 5.64
CA ALA A 72 5.02 1.21 6.81
C ALA A 72 4.03 1.78 7.84
N LEU A 73 2.90 2.34 7.38
CA LEU A 73 1.82 2.80 8.25
C LEU A 73 1.09 1.62 8.90
N ASN A 74 0.83 0.54 8.15
CA ASN A 74 0.13 -0.63 8.65
C ASN A 74 0.94 -1.43 9.66
N THR A 75 2.24 -1.55 9.44
CA THR A 75 3.19 -2.22 10.36
C THR A 75 3.67 -1.31 11.50
N LYS A 76 3.17 -0.08 11.60
CA LYS A 76 3.53 0.92 12.64
C LYS A 76 4.99 1.41 12.60
N MET A 77 5.69 1.20 11.50
CA MET A 77 7.01 1.80 11.27
C MET A 77 6.93 3.31 11.13
N LEU A 78 5.81 3.83 10.57
CA LEU A 78 5.48 5.25 10.51
C LEU A 78 4.20 5.55 11.30
N ASN A 79 4.16 6.71 11.96
CA ASN A 79 2.95 7.22 12.58
C ASN A 79 2.21 8.12 11.57
N PRO A 80 0.88 8.01 11.40
CA PRO A 80 0.12 8.89 10.52
C PRO A 80 0.32 10.38 10.80
N ARG A 81 0.49 10.78 12.06
CA ARG A 81 0.72 12.19 12.44
C ARG A 81 2.04 12.73 11.91
N GLU A 82 3.13 11.92 11.95
CA GLU A 82 4.43 12.36 11.40
C GLU A 82 4.38 12.49 9.88
N VAL A 83 3.65 11.60 9.20
CA VAL A 83 3.46 11.65 7.75
C VAL A 83 2.68 12.91 7.34
N VAL A 84 1.59 13.19 8.02
CA VAL A 84 0.79 14.41 7.79
C VAL A 84 1.62 15.66 8.07
N ALA A 85 2.37 15.68 9.18
CA ALA A 85 3.25 16.81 9.53
C ALA A 85 4.33 17.06 8.46
N ALA A 86 4.94 16.00 7.91
CA ALA A 86 5.92 16.13 6.83
C ALA A 86 5.31 16.75 5.56
N ALA A 87 4.12 16.30 5.15
CA ALA A 87 3.41 16.87 4.00
C ALA A 87 3.02 18.34 4.23
N GLN A 88 2.51 18.69 5.42
CA GLN A 88 2.20 20.07 5.78
C GLN A 88 3.45 20.96 5.76
N GLN A 89 4.59 20.44 6.23
CA GLN A 89 5.85 21.18 6.21
C GLN A 89 6.31 21.44 4.78
N ALA A 90 6.20 20.47 3.87
CA ALA A 90 6.52 20.65 2.45
C ALA A 90 5.70 21.78 1.82
N TRP A 91 4.40 21.85 2.14
CA TRP A 91 3.56 22.98 1.69
C TRP A 91 4.02 24.31 2.28
N ARG A 92 4.24 24.39 3.59
CA ARG A 92 4.66 25.64 4.28
C ARG A 92 5.97 26.19 3.74
N LEU A 93 6.86 25.31 3.29
CA LEU A 93 8.13 25.68 2.66
C LEU A 93 8.03 25.96 1.16
N GLY A 94 6.84 25.81 0.56
CA GLY A 94 6.65 26.01 -0.87
C GLY A 94 7.20 24.88 -1.75
N HIS A 95 7.54 23.73 -1.17
CA HIS A 95 8.08 22.57 -1.89
C HIS A 95 7.00 21.75 -2.59
N ALA A 96 5.76 21.82 -2.12
CA ALA A 96 4.63 21.13 -2.74
C ALA A 96 3.40 22.03 -2.76
N PRO A 97 2.58 22.01 -3.85
CA PRO A 97 1.39 22.83 -3.96
C PRO A 97 0.27 22.30 -3.05
N LEU A 98 -0.61 23.21 -2.59
CA LEU A 98 -1.72 22.86 -1.70
C LEU A 98 -2.59 21.71 -2.20
N PRO A 99 -3.01 21.64 -3.48
CA PRO A 99 -3.83 20.52 -3.97
C PRO A 99 -3.18 19.16 -3.82
N ALA A 100 -1.86 19.05 -4.00
CA ALA A 100 -1.12 17.80 -3.83
C ALA A 100 -1.07 17.37 -2.36
N VAL A 101 -0.79 18.31 -1.47
CA VAL A 101 -0.70 18.06 -0.02
C VAL A 101 -2.08 17.74 0.56
N GLU A 102 -3.10 18.47 0.17
CA GLU A 102 -4.49 18.25 0.60
C GLU A 102 -4.98 16.89 0.11
N GLY A 103 -4.80 16.57 -1.17
CA GLY A 103 -5.16 15.27 -1.73
C GLY A 103 -4.48 14.11 -1.00
N PHE A 104 -3.18 14.23 -0.70
CA PHE A 104 -2.44 13.22 0.04
C PHE A 104 -2.91 13.06 1.49
N ILE A 105 -3.09 14.18 2.22
CA ILE A 105 -3.55 14.15 3.61
C ILE A 105 -4.95 13.55 3.71
N ARG A 106 -5.83 13.82 2.75
CA ARG A 106 -7.16 13.26 2.67
C ARG A 106 -7.17 11.74 2.57
N GLN A 107 -6.20 11.13 1.87
CA GLN A 107 -6.06 9.68 1.83
C GLN A 107 -5.78 9.08 3.22
N ILE A 108 -5.08 9.80 4.08
CA ILE A 108 -4.78 9.35 5.45
C ILE A 108 -5.96 9.63 6.39
N LEU A 109 -6.44 10.87 6.45
CA LEU A 109 -7.51 11.27 7.36
C LEU A 109 -8.88 10.74 6.90
N GLY A 110 -9.18 10.78 5.60
CA GLY A 110 -10.44 10.30 5.05
C GLY A 110 -10.55 8.79 5.15
N TRP A 111 -9.81 8.07 4.32
CA TRP A 111 -9.97 6.62 4.23
C TRP A 111 -9.49 5.88 5.47
N ARG A 112 -8.30 6.19 5.95
CA ARG A 112 -7.70 5.46 7.05
C ARG A 112 -8.46 5.63 8.37
N GLU A 113 -8.84 6.85 8.72
CA GLU A 113 -9.61 7.12 9.93
C GLU A 113 -11.09 6.72 9.79
N TYR A 114 -11.67 6.81 8.58
CA TYR A 114 -12.98 6.27 8.30
C TYR A 114 -13.05 4.76 8.56
N VAL A 115 -12.13 3.99 7.96
CA VAL A 115 -12.06 2.53 8.16
C VAL A 115 -11.85 2.19 9.64
N ARG A 116 -11.01 2.96 10.35
CA ARG A 116 -10.81 2.80 11.79
C ARG A 116 -12.08 3.07 12.58
N GLY A 117 -12.84 4.10 12.22
CA GLY A 117 -14.13 4.41 12.84
C GLY A 117 -15.13 3.28 12.66
N ILE A 118 -15.28 2.75 11.45
CA ILE A 118 -16.13 1.59 11.16
C ILE A 118 -15.70 0.37 11.97
N TYR A 119 -14.39 0.07 12.02
CA TYR A 119 -13.87 -1.03 12.81
C TYR A 119 -14.31 -0.93 14.28
N TRP A 120 -14.08 0.19 14.93
CA TRP A 120 -14.40 0.36 16.34
C TRP A 120 -15.89 0.40 16.64
N SER A 121 -16.72 0.87 15.70
CA SER A 121 -18.17 0.98 15.89
C SER A 121 -18.93 -0.30 15.55
N GLN A 122 -18.44 -1.15 14.63
CA GLN A 122 -19.19 -2.24 14.05
C GLN A 122 -18.63 -3.64 14.36
N MET A 123 -17.35 -3.74 14.76
CA MET A 123 -16.77 -5.05 15.09
C MET A 123 -17.23 -5.56 16.48
N PRO A 124 -17.32 -6.87 16.69
CA PRO A 124 -17.00 -7.94 15.73
C PRO A 124 -18.13 -8.32 14.76
N GLY A 125 -19.34 -7.82 14.97
CA GLY A 125 -20.53 -8.20 14.18
C GLY A 125 -20.40 -7.91 12.68
N TYR A 126 -19.67 -6.84 12.32
CA TYR A 126 -19.50 -6.44 10.92
C TYR A 126 -18.90 -7.51 10.02
N ARG A 127 -17.99 -8.33 10.51
CA ARG A 127 -17.35 -9.40 9.73
C ARG A 127 -18.32 -10.53 9.34
N GLU A 128 -19.43 -10.66 10.05
CA GLU A 128 -20.47 -11.68 9.79
C GLU A 128 -21.52 -11.18 8.79
N LEU A 129 -21.46 -9.91 8.39
CA LEU A 129 -22.42 -9.34 7.45
C LEU A 129 -22.11 -9.83 6.02
N ASN A 130 -23.14 -10.34 5.37
CA ASN A 130 -23.10 -10.77 3.98
C ASN A 130 -24.33 -10.22 3.26
N ALA A 131 -24.30 -8.94 2.90
CA ALA A 131 -25.44 -8.20 2.37
C ALA A 131 -25.98 -8.79 1.04
N LEU A 132 -25.14 -9.53 0.30
CA LEU A 132 -25.50 -10.15 -0.99
C LEU A 132 -25.77 -11.65 -0.85
N ASP A 133 -25.70 -12.19 0.37
CA ASP A 133 -25.88 -13.62 0.66
C ASP A 133 -25.02 -14.54 -0.24
N GLN A 134 -23.77 -14.15 -0.44
CA GLN A 134 -22.83 -14.89 -1.30
C GLN A 134 -22.06 -15.92 -0.47
N HIS A 135 -22.19 -17.21 -0.86
CA HIS A 135 -21.56 -18.33 -0.18
C HIS A 135 -20.64 -19.16 -1.08
N ALA A 136 -20.47 -18.75 -2.34
CA ALA A 136 -19.56 -19.44 -3.25
C ALA A 136 -18.11 -19.32 -2.76
N PRO A 137 -17.29 -20.38 -2.85
CA PRO A 137 -15.89 -20.32 -2.52
C PRO A 137 -15.15 -19.33 -3.44
N LEU A 138 -14.11 -18.72 -2.92
CA LEU A 138 -13.24 -17.83 -3.71
C LEU A 138 -12.58 -18.66 -4.83
N PRO A 139 -12.68 -18.26 -6.10
CA PRO A 139 -12.13 -19.04 -7.21
C PRO A 139 -10.58 -19.03 -7.20
N ASP A 140 -9.98 -20.11 -7.68
CA ASP A 140 -8.53 -20.29 -7.67
C ASP A 140 -7.75 -19.19 -8.42
N TRP A 141 -8.35 -18.60 -9.45
CA TRP A 141 -7.72 -17.53 -10.20
C TRP A 141 -7.44 -16.28 -9.34
N PHE A 142 -8.17 -16.08 -8.26
CA PHE A 142 -7.92 -14.96 -7.32
C PHE A 142 -6.55 -15.08 -6.66
N TRP A 143 -6.08 -16.30 -6.45
CA TRP A 143 -4.76 -16.57 -5.85
C TRP A 143 -3.64 -16.71 -6.88
N THR A 144 -3.98 -17.10 -8.09
CA THR A 144 -3.01 -17.49 -9.12
C THR A 144 -2.90 -16.51 -10.28
N GLY A 145 -3.88 -15.60 -10.44
CA GLY A 145 -3.99 -14.72 -11.61
C GLY A 145 -4.35 -15.44 -12.91
N LYS A 146 -4.58 -16.77 -12.88
CA LYS A 146 -4.87 -17.58 -14.08
C LYS A 146 -6.32 -17.46 -14.49
N THR A 147 -6.64 -16.42 -15.25
CA THR A 147 -7.97 -16.15 -15.81
C THR A 147 -7.86 -15.59 -17.22
N GLN A 148 -8.91 -15.80 -18.03
CA GLN A 148 -9.02 -15.19 -19.36
C GLN A 148 -9.41 -13.71 -19.32
N MET A 149 -9.84 -13.20 -18.17
CA MET A 149 -10.16 -11.79 -17.97
C MET A 149 -8.87 -11.01 -17.76
N ARG A 150 -8.36 -10.36 -18.80
CA ARG A 150 -7.06 -9.66 -18.80
C ARG A 150 -6.90 -8.64 -17.68
N CYS A 151 -7.95 -7.87 -17.37
CA CYS A 151 -7.92 -6.89 -16.28
C CYS A 151 -7.70 -7.55 -14.91
N LEU A 152 -8.36 -8.67 -14.63
CA LEU A 152 -8.18 -9.41 -13.39
C LEU A 152 -6.82 -10.10 -13.33
N ALA A 153 -6.38 -10.72 -14.44
CA ALA A 153 -5.06 -11.34 -14.53
C ALA A 153 -3.96 -10.31 -14.26
N HIS A 154 -4.09 -9.10 -14.81
CA HIS A 154 -3.13 -8.01 -14.60
C HIS A 154 -3.13 -7.51 -13.14
N ALA A 155 -4.31 -7.22 -12.58
CA ALA A 155 -4.43 -6.73 -11.21
C ALA A 155 -3.93 -7.73 -10.16
N VAL A 156 -4.28 -9.01 -10.30
CA VAL A 156 -3.79 -10.08 -9.42
C VAL A 156 -2.29 -10.31 -9.63
N GLY A 157 -1.84 -10.32 -10.89
CA GLY A 157 -0.43 -10.47 -11.26
C GLY A 157 0.46 -9.42 -10.58
N GLN A 158 0.05 -8.17 -10.56
CA GLN A 158 0.77 -7.11 -9.87
C GLN A 158 0.98 -7.42 -8.37
N SER A 159 -0.06 -7.91 -7.70
CA SER A 159 0.06 -8.28 -6.28
C SER A 159 1.01 -9.46 -6.07
N LEU A 160 1.03 -10.43 -7.00
CA LEU A 160 1.89 -11.61 -6.91
C LEU A 160 3.38 -11.29 -7.13
N THR A 161 3.69 -10.36 -8.05
CA THR A 161 5.06 -10.03 -8.45
C THR A 161 5.66 -8.88 -7.65
N GLU A 162 4.86 -7.87 -7.31
CA GLU A 162 5.35 -6.64 -6.68
C GLU A 162 5.01 -6.55 -5.18
N ALA A 163 4.22 -7.49 -4.64
CA ALA A 163 3.63 -7.37 -3.30
C ALA A 163 2.90 -6.03 -3.09
N TYR A 164 2.29 -5.53 -4.16
CA TYR A 164 1.62 -4.24 -4.21
C TYR A 164 0.34 -4.33 -5.04
N ALA A 165 -0.74 -3.75 -4.56
CA ALA A 165 -1.98 -3.58 -5.30
C ALA A 165 -2.24 -2.09 -5.55
N HIS A 166 -2.43 -1.72 -6.80
CA HIS A 166 -2.89 -0.39 -7.16
C HIS A 166 -4.27 -0.15 -6.56
N HIS A 167 -4.54 1.04 -6.02
CA HIS A 167 -5.80 1.31 -5.32
C HIS A 167 -7.01 1.48 -6.25
N ILE A 168 -6.81 1.74 -7.53
CA ILE A 168 -7.84 1.78 -8.56
C ILE A 168 -7.92 0.43 -9.27
#